data_23c9f530872a382df9257d7103263bd5
#
_entry.id   23c9f530872a382df9257d7103263bd5
#
_cell.length_a   1.000
_cell.length_b   1.000
_cell.length_c   1.000
_cell.angle_alpha   90.00
_cell.angle_beta   90.00
_cell.angle_gamma   90.00
#
_symmetry.space_group_name_H-M   'P 1'
#
loop_
_entity.id
_entity.type
_entity.pdbx_description
1 polymer ?
#
loop_
_entity_poly.entity_id
_entity_poly.type
_entity_poly.pdbx_seq_one_letter_code
_entity_poly.pdbx_strand_id
1 'polypeptide(L)'
;MTTKLHIGNIPRTSTVTDLEAMFRQFGLVDAIKITTDPISGLSTGCGVVDMCNDTDAQAAIDRLNFSQYSGHTIGVSRARNG
;
A
#
# COMPACT_ATOMS: atom_id res chain seq x y z
N MET A 1 -5.54 -3.33 -17.23
CA MET A 1 -5.83 -4.04 -15.97
C MET A 1 -4.91 -3.54 -14.87
N THR A 2 -5.44 -3.37 -13.68
CA THR A 2 -4.63 -2.95 -12.54
C THR A 2 -4.20 -4.16 -11.72
N THR A 3 -3.09 -3.99 -10.99
CA THR A 3 -2.61 -4.99 -10.06
C THR A 3 -2.83 -4.45 -8.65
N LYS A 4 -3.59 -5.18 -7.85
CA LYS A 4 -3.90 -4.80 -6.49
C LYS A 4 -2.81 -5.30 -5.54
N LEU A 5 -2.29 -4.39 -4.73
CA LEU A 5 -1.29 -4.70 -3.72
C LEU A 5 -1.88 -4.49 -2.33
N HIS A 6 -1.53 -5.37 -1.42
CA HIS A 6 -1.87 -5.23 -0.02
C HIS A 6 -0.66 -4.71 0.73
N ILE A 7 -0.82 -3.65 1.51
CA ILE A 7 0.23 -3.09 2.35
C ILE A 7 -0.20 -3.17 3.81
N GLY A 8 0.71 -3.61 4.67
CA GLY A 8 0.43 -3.77 6.09
C GLY A 8 1.52 -3.22 6.98
N ASN A 9 1.18 -3.05 8.25
CA ASN A 9 2.06 -2.54 9.30
C ASN A 9 2.52 -1.10 9.03
N ILE A 10 1.66 -0.31 8.40
CA ILE A 10 1.94 1.13 8.22
C ILE A 10 1.54 1.89 9.48
N PRO A 11 2.16 3.06 9.74
CA PRO A 11 1.72 3.90 10.86
C PRO A 11 0.25 4.25 10.71
N ARG A 12 -0.47 4.25 11.81
CA ARG A 12 -1.92 4.55 11.79
C ARG A 12 -2.22 5.99 11.40
N THR A 13 -1.22 6.85 11.44
CA THR A 13 -1.33 8.23 11.00
C THR A 13 -1.09 8.40 9.51
N SER A 14 -0.73 7.33 8.79
CA SER A 14 -0.49 7.39 7.35
C SER A 14 -1.76 7.74 6.60
N THR A 15 -1.62 8.57 5.57
CA THR A 15 -2.73 9.01 4.74
C THR A 15 -2.62 8.41 3.35
N VAL A 16 -3.70 8.54 2.57
CA VAL A 16 -3.69 8.14 1.16
C VAL A 16 -2.58 8.87 0.40
N THR A 17 -2.37 10.16 0.69
CA THR A 17 -1.32 10.95 0.07
C THR A 17 0.07 10.38 0.37
N ASP A 18 0.29 9.93 1.59
CA ASP A 18 1.57 9.32 1.97
C ASP A 18 1.84 8.05 1.17
N LEU A 19 0.84 7.20 1.05
CA LEU A 19 0.96 5.96 0.28
C LEU A 19 1.13 6.24 -1.21
N GLU A 20 0.41 7.21 -1.74
CA GLU A 20 0.54 7.60 -3.14
C GLU A 20 1.97 8.03 -3.45
N ALA A 21 2.55 8.88 -2.61
CA ALA A 21 3.93 9.32 -2.79
C ALA A 21 4.91 8.15 -2.77
N MET A 22 4.66 7.17 -1.91
CA MET A 22 5.50 5.99 -1.80
C MET A 22 5.44 5.12 -3.05
N PHE A 23 4.26 4.86 -3.58
CA PHE A 23 4.07 3.96 -4.73
C PHE A 23 4.26 4.65 -6.08
N ARG A 24 4.04 5.95 -6.16
CA ARG A 24 4.23 6.73 -7.40
C ARG A 24 5.66 6.69 -7.91
N GLN A 25 6.61 6.43 -7.05
CA GLN A 25 8.01 6.28 -7.44
C GLN A 25 8.23 5.11 -8.39
N PHE A 26 7.34 4.14 -8.37
CA PHE A 26 7.47 2.91 -9.17
C PHE A 26 6.60 2.93 -10.42
N GLY A 27 5.60 3.79 -10.47
CA GLY A 27 4.72 3.87 -11.62
C GLY A 27 3.39 4.53 -11.28
N LEU A 28 2.46 4.47 -12.21
CA LEU A 28 1.15 5.08 -12.05
C LEU A 28 0.29 4.30 -11.06
N VAL A 29 -0.34 5.03 -10.17
CA VAL A 29 -1.26 4.49 -9.16
C VAL A 29 -2.68 4.83 -9.60
N ASP A 30 -3.53 3.80 -9.69
CA ASP A 30 -4.92 3.96 -10.09
C ASP A 30 -5.82 4.31 -8.90
N ALA A 31 -5.65 3.61 -7.79
CA ALA A 31 -6.45 3.85 -6.59
C ALA A 31 -5.69 3.44 -5.34
N ILE A 32 -6.03 4.09 -4.23
CA ILE A 32 -5.48 3.76 -2.92
C ILE A 32 -6.62 3.79 -1.90
N LYS A 33 -6.62 2.80 -1.01
CA LYS A 33 -7.57 2.76 0.07
C LYS A 33 -6.87 2.33 1.36
N ILE A 34 -7.08 3.08 2.43
CA ILE A 34 -6.59 2.70 3.75
C ILE A 34 -7.75 2.06 4.50
N THR A 35 -7.52 0.86 5.02
CA THR A 35 -8.53 0.14 5.78
C THR A 35 -8.72 0.81 7.14
N THR A 36 -9.97 1.07 7.50
CA THR A 36 -10.30 1.69 8.78
C THR A 36 -11.18 0.77 9.61
N ASP A 37 -11.11 0.94 10.92
CA ASP A 37 -11.98 0.25 11.85
C ASP A 37 -13.39 0.84 11.72
N PRO A 38 -14.42 0.02 11.47
CA PRO A 38 -15.78 0.55 11.28
C PRO A 38 -16.38 1.19 12.53
N ILE A 39 -15.87 0.88 13.71
CA ILE A 39 -16.38 1.42 14.96
C ILE A 39 -15.68 2.73 15.31
N SER A 40 -14.35 2.74 15.30
CA SER A 40 -13.56 3.91 15.69
C SER A 40 -13.28 4.88 14.53
N GLY A 41 -13.34 4.40 13.29
CA GLY A 41 -12.96 5.18 12.11
C GLY A 41 -11.47 5.37 11.94
N LEU A 42 -10.67 4.75 12.80
CA LEU A 42 -9.21 4.88 12.74
C LEU A 42 -8.60 3.85 11.81
N SER A 43 -7.43 4.19 11.24
CA SER A 43 -6.68 3.27 10.39
C SER A 43 -6.28 2.02 11.17
N THR A 44 -6.40 0.86 10.53
CA THR A 44 -5.95 -0.43 11.11
C THR A 44 -4.47 -0.69 10.87
N GLY A 45 -3.77 0.21 10.15
CA GLY A 45 -2.39 -0.01 9.77
C GLY A 45 -2.23 -0.83 8.49
N CYS A 46 -3.29 -0.97 7.72
CA CYS A 46 -3.31 -1.72 6.47
C CYS A 46 -3.95 -0.89 5.36
N GLY A 47 -3.64 -1.24 4.13
CA GLY A 47 -4.24 -0.56 2.98
C GLY A 47 -4.13 -1.38 1.71
N VAL A 48 -4.74 -0.87 0.67
CA VAL A 48 -4.73 -1.49 -0.66
C VAL A 48 -4.34 -0.43 -1.68
N VAL A 49 -3.44 -0.78 -2.59
CA VAL A 49 -2.99 0.09 -3.67
C VAL A 49 -3.20 -0.63 -4.98
N ASP A 50 -3.93 -0.02 -5.91
CA ASP A 50 -4.08 -0.52 -7.27
C ASP A 50 -3.11 0.21 -8.17
N MET A 51 -2.14 -0.51 -8.74
CA MET A 51 -1.19 0.04 -9.69
C MET A 51 -1.60 -0.31 -11.11
N CYS A 52 -1.36 0.63 -12.03
CA CYS A 52 -1.80 0.47 -13.42
C CYS A 52 -1.04 -0.62 -14.17
N ASN A 53 0.23 -0.83 -13.82
CA ASN A 53 1.08 -1.82 -14.51
C ASN A 53 1.58 -2.88 -13.56
N ASP A 54 1.51 -4.13 -13.99
CA ASP A 54 1.96 -5.27 -13.20
C ASP A 54 3.48 -5.21 -12.94
N THR A 55 4.25 -4.80 -13.93
CA THR A 55 5.71 -4.67 -13.79
C THR A 55 6.07 -3.65 -12.71
N ASP A 56 5.37 -2.52 -12.70
CA ASP A 56 5.58 -1.47 -11.69
C ASP A 56 5.16 -1.96 -10.31
N ALA A 57 4.08 -2.72 -10.25
CA ALA A 57 3.61 -3.31 -9.00
C ALA A 57 4.64 -4.28 -8.41
N GLN A 58 5.24 -5.11 -9.27
CA GLN A 58 6.27 -6.03 -8.81
C GLN A 58 7.51 -5.29 -8.31
N ALA A 59 7.91 -4.22 -8.98
CA ALA A 59 9.02 -3.39 -8.54
C ALA A 59 8.74 -2.77 -7.17
N ALA A 60 7.50 -2.33 -6.95
CA ALA A 60 7.09 -1.78 -5.66
C ALA A 60 7.19 -2.83 -4.55
N ILE A 61 6.73 -4.06 -4.82
CA ILE A 61 6.84 -5.16 -3.86
C ILE A 61 8.30 -5.41 -3.52
N ASP A 62 9.14 -5.55 -4.55
CA ASP A 62 10.56 -5.88 -4.36
C ASP A 62 11.31 -4.84 -3.54
N ARG A 63 10.92 -3.58 -3.65
CA ARG A 63 11.60 -2.48 -2.97
C ARG A 63 10.99 -2.17 -1.61
N LEU A 64 9.68 -2.26 -1.47
CA LEU A 64 8.98 -1.80 -0.27
C LEU A 64 8.73 -2.90 0.74
N ASN A 65 8.61 -4.15 0.30
CA ASN A 65 8.38 -5.25 1.23
C ASN A 65 9.57 -5.37 2.20
N PHE A 66 9.27 -5.41 3.48
CA PHE A 66 10.25 -5.43 4.58
C PHE A 66 11.07 -4.14 4.70
N SER A 67 10.68 -3.05 4.03
CA SER A 67 11.37 -1.77 4.20
C SER A 67 10.87 -1.07 5.46
N GLN A 68 11.66 -0.10 5.92
CA GLN A 68 11.30 0.71 7.07
C GLN A 68 10.57 1.97 6.62
N TYR A 69 9.41 2.23 7.23
CA TYR A 69 8.67 3.46 7.01
C TYR A 69 8.23 4.03 8.36
N SER A 70 8.76 5.18 8.73
CA SER A 70 8.48 5.85 10.01
C SER A 70 8.64 4.91 11.21
N GLY A 71 9.70 4.09 11.21
CA GLY A 71 9.98 3.15 12.29
C GLY A 71 9.23 1.83 12.21
N HIS A 72 8.38 1.66 11.19
CA HIS A 72 7.63 0.42 10.98
C HIS A 72 8.23 -0.38 9.84
N THR A 73 8.38 -1.68 10.03
CA THR A 73 8.75 -2.59 8.94
C THR A 73 7.45 -2.96 8.21
N ILE A 74 7.26 -2.41 7.03
CA ILE A 74 6.03 -2.61 6.27
C ILE A 74 6.08 -3.88 5.45
N GLY A 75 4.92 -4.47 5.19
CA GLY A 75 4.77 -5.61 4.31
C GLY A 75 3.98 -5.23 3.08
N VAL A 76 4.48 -5.58 1.91
CA VAL A 76 3.81 -5.34 0.64
C VAL A 76 3.72 -6.63 -0.14
N SER A 77 2.54 -7.00 -0.58
CA SER A 77 2.32 -8.23 -1.34
C SER A 77 1.17 -8.03 -2.32
N ARG A 78 1.07 -8.96 -3.28
CA ARG A 78 -0.08 -8.96 -4.19
C ARG A 78 -1.31 -9.39 -3.42
N ALA A 79 -2.39 -8.62 -3.55
CA ALA A 79 -3.66 -9.01 -2.96
C ALA A 79 -4.26 -10.14 -3.78
N ARG A 80 -4.81 -11.14 -3.10
CA ARG A 80 -5.51 -12.21 -3.77
C ARG A 80 -6.95 -11.80 -4.00
N ASN A 81 -7.39 -11.94 -5.22
CA ASN A 81 -8.81 -11.85 -5.54
C ASN A 81 -9.38 -13.24 -5.25
N GLY A 82 -10.00 -13.33 -4.10
CA GLY A 82 -10.56 -14.57 -3.59
C GLY A 82 -11.57 -15.20 -4.48
#